data_e79a5de2a8714876392b674250cecbe3
#
_entry.id   e79a5de2a8714876392b674250cecbe3
#
_cell.length_a   1.000
_cell.length_b   1.000
_cell.length_c   1.000
_cell.angle_alpha   90.00
_cell.angle_beta   90.00
_cell.angle_gamma   90.00
#
_symmetry.space_group_name_H-M   'P 1'
#
loop_
_entity.id
_entity.type
_entity.pdbx_description
1 polymer ?
#
loop_
_entity_poly.entity_id
_entity_poly.type
_entity_poly.pdbx_seq_one_letter_code
_entity_poly.pdbx_strand_id
1 'polypeptide(L)'
;VWSENINLALDIAPKIKAGVVWVNATNLFDAAAGFGGVRESGFGREGGWEGLLAYLKPAGKTKALAPAKAVAEPALAEVDGLDRTAKLYVGGKQARPDGGYSQAVWSPKGKLLGHVGLGNRKDIRNAVEAAHAAKGWGKATGHNRAQILFYIAENLSARADEFAARLRDLTGKSGVDEVEASIQRLFTYAAWADKYDGAVKSVPLRGVAIAMNEPCGVIGALCPDEAPLLGLISVMAPAIAMGNTCV
;
A
#
# COMPACT_ATOMS: atom_id res chain seq x y z
N VAL A 1 -18.46 -18.85 -17.28
CA VAL A 1 -18.15 -20.23 -16.87
C VAL A 1 -19.40 -21.06 -16.93
N TRP A 2 -19.35 -22.20 -17.62
CA TRP A 2 -20.45 -23.17 -17.69
C TRP A 2 -19.97 -24.48 -17.10
N SER A 3 -20.65 -25.01 -16.09
CA SER A 3 -20.32 -26.29 -15.46
C SER A 3 -21.49 -26.81 -14.63
N GLU A 4 -21.74 -28.13 -14.67
CA GLU A 4 -22.63 -28.80 -13.75
C GLU A 4 -21.99 -28.99 -12.36
N ASN A 5 -20.64 -29.00 -12.30
CA ASN A 5 -19.93 -29.07 -11.04
C ASN A 5 -19.84 -27.66 -10.45
N ILE A 6 -20.70 -27.34 -9.51
CA ILE A 6 -20.77 -26.03 -8.87
C ILE A 6 -19.48 -25.70 -8.09
N ASN A 7 -18.84 -26.68 -7.46
CA ASN A 7 -17.59 -26.46 -6.73
C ASN A 7 -16.48 -26.02 -7.67
N LEU A 8 -16.37 -26.65 -8.85
CA LEU A 8 -15.41 -26.26 -9.87
C LEU A 8 -15.72 -24.87 -10.43
N ALA A 9 -16.97 -24.54 -10.67
CA ALA A 9 -17.38 -23.24 -11.17
C ALA A 9 -17.02 -22.12 -10.18
N LEU A 10 -17.31 -22.32 -8.89
CA LEU A 10 -16.98 -21.36 -7.83
C LEU A 10 -15.47 -21.27 -7.54
N ASP A 11 -14.71 -22.35 -7.75
CA ASP A 11 -13.24 -22.32 -7.64
C ASP A 11 -12.59 -21.55 -8.80
N ILE A 12 -13.13 -21.69 -10.02
CA ILE A 12 -12.56 -21.06 -11.22
C ILE A 12 -12.97 -19.58 -11.33
N ALA A 13 -14.21 -19.23 -11.03
CA ALA A 13 -14.74 -17.89 -11.25
C ALA A 13 -13.85 -16.78 -10.64
N PRO A 14 -13.38 -16.85 -9.38
CA PRO A 14 -12.50 -15.83 -8.81
C PRO A 14 -11.09 -15.78 -9.41
N LYS A 15 -10.66 -16.85 -10.11
CA LYS A 15 -9.34 -16.93 -10.75
C LYS A 15 -9.31 -16.24 -12.11
N ILE A 16 -10.47 -16.01 -12.71
CA ILE A 16 -10.62 -15.31 -13.99
C ILE A 16 -10.45 -13.81 -13.72
N LYS A 17 -9.50 -13.17 -14.41
CA LYS A 17 -9.25 -11.73 -14.29
C LYS A 17 -10.20 -10.93 -15.16
N ALA A 18 -11.46 -10.86 -14.71
CA ALA A 18 -12.55 -10.09 -15.32
C ALA A 18 -13.33 -9.35 -14.22
N GLY A 19 -13.90 -8.20 -14.57
CA GLY A 19 -14.71 -7.42 -13.64
C GLY A 19 -15.99 -8.13 -13.20
N VAL A 20 -16.56 -8.94 -14.09
CA VAL A 20 -17.73 -9.81 -13.81
C VAL A 20 -17.51 -11.17 -14.43
N VAL A 21 -17.85 -12.21 -13.70
CA VAL A 21 -17.86 -13.59 -14.18
C VAL A 21 -19.24 -14.19 -13.94
N TRP A 22 -19.93 -14.57 -15.02
CA TRP A 22 -21.18 -15.28 -14.94
C TRP A 22 -20.95 -16.79 -14.82
N VAL A 23 -21.63 -17.42 -13.88
CA VAL A 23 -21.63 -18.88 -13.69
C VAL A 23 -23.00 -19.44 -14.13
N ASN A 24 -23.00 -20.31 -15.12
CA ASN A 24 -24.18 -20.91 -15.73
C ASN A 24 -25.24 -19.87 -16.17
N ALA A 25 -24.75 -18.70 -16.55
CA ALA A 25 -25.55 -17.56 -16.99
C ALA A 25 -24.70 -16.68 -17.91
N THR A 26 -25.32 -15.72 -18.57
CA THR A 26 -24.66 -14.67 -19.36
C THR A 26 -25.54 -13.44 -19.41
N ASN A 27 -24.92 -12.26 -19.48
CA ASN A 27 -25.56 -10.95 -19.65
C ASN A 27 -26.69 -10.65 -18.64
N LEU A 28 -26.54 -11.13 -17.41
CA LEU A 28 -27.42 -10.75 -16.31
C LEU A 28 -26.83 -9.52 -15.63
N PHE A 29 -27.60 -8.45 -15.60
CA PHE A 29 -27.24 -7.18 -14.98
C PHE A 29 -28.32 -6.75 -14.01
N ASP A 30 -27.92 -6.18 -12.89
CA ASP A 30 -28.80 -5.59 -11.90
C ASP A 30 -28.16 -4.37 -11.25
N ALA A 31 -28.93 -3.34 -11.02
CA ALA A 31 -28.46 -2.09 -10.43
C ALA A 31 -27.94 -2.24 -8.98
N ALA A 32 -28.32 -3.30 -8.28
CA ALA A 32 -27.83 -3.59 -6.92
C ALA A 32 -26.45 -4.26 -6.90
N ALA A 33 -25.96 -4.73 -8.04
CA ALA A 33 -24.67 -5.39 -8.19
C ALA A 33 -23.70 -4.50 -8.98
N GLY A 34 -22.49 -4.30 -8.47
CA GLY A 34 -21.48 -3.55 -9.18
C GLY A 34 -21.01 -4.24 -10.46
N PHE A 35 -20.98 -3.51 -11.56
CA PHE A 35 -20.47 -3.94 -12.87
C PHE A 35 -19.35 -3.03 -13.33
N GLY A 36 -18.28 -3.58 -13.89
CA GLY A 36 -17.19 -2.78 -14.41
C GLY A 36 -16.01 -3.61 -14.87
N GLY A 37 -15.00 -2.92 -15.35
CA GLY A 37 -13.75 -3.50 -15.84
C GLY A 37 -12.74 -3.83 -14.75
N VAL A 38 -11.59 -4.35 -15.20
CA VAL A 38 -10.41 -4.59 -14.38
C VAL A 38 -9.17 -4.30 -15.21
N ARG A 39 -8.12 -3.73 -14.63
CA ARG A 39 -6.85 -3.36 -15.29
C ARG A 39 -7.07 -2.40 -16.47
N GLU A 40 -6.64 -2.78 -17.67
CA GLU A 40 -6.71 -1.94 -18.87
C GLU A 40 -8.15 -1.64 -19.32
N SER A 41 -9.14 -2.43 -18.90
CA SER A 41 -10.56 -2.14 -19.13
C SER A 41 -11.15 -1.14 -18.14
N GLY A 42 -10.33 -0.57 -17.26
CA GLY A 42 -10.72 0.45 -16.29
C GLY A 42 -11.05 -0.10 -14.91
N PHE A 43 -11.22 0.81 -13.95
CA PHE A 43 -11.46 0.50 -12.53
C PHE A 43 -12.82 1.01 -12.04
N GLY A 44 -13.54 1.78 -12.86
CA GLY A 44 -14.86 2.30 -12.53
C GLY A 44 -15.88 1.17 -12.30
N ARG A 45 -16.92 1.49 -11.54
CA ARG A 45 -18.06 0.59 -11.32
C ARG A 45 -19.34 1.33 -11.61
N GLU A 46 -20.28 0.63 -12.23
CA GLU A 46 -21.68 1.01 -12.36
C GLU A 46 -22.51 0.10 -11.45
N GLY A 47 -23.59 0.62 -10.90
CA GLY A 47 -24.43 -0.12 -9.97
C GLY A 47 -23.76 -0.45 -8.63
N GLY A 48 -24.54 -1.02 -7.73
CA GLY A 48 -24.11 -1.34 -6.37
C GLY A 48 -23.67 -0.11 -5.57
N TRP A 49 -23.20 -0.35 -4.38
CA TRP A 49 -22.58 0.69 -3.54
C TRP A 49 -21.33 1.32 -4.21
N GLU A 50 -20.60 0.49 -4.88
CA GLU A 50 -19.35 0.86 -5.56
C GLU A 50 -19.59 1.89 -6.65
N GLY A 51 -20.70 1.78 -7.40
CA GLY A 51 -21.11 2.74 -8.41
C GLY A 51 -21.56 4.08 -7.81
N LEU A 52 -22.23 4.07 -6.67
CA LEU A 52 -22.66 5.28 -5.98
C LEU A 52 -21.49 6.13 -5.50
N LEU A 53 -20.37 5.50 -5.08
CA LEU A 53 -19.20 6.22 -4.57
C LEU A 53 -18.61 7.18 -5.60
N ALA A 54 -18.74 6.91 -6.90
CA ALA A 54 -18.25 7.79 -7.96
C ALA A 54 -18.98 9.14 -8.02
N TYR A 55 -20.19 9.23 -7.47
CA TYR A 55 -21.00 10.45 -7.41
C TYR A 55 -20.88 11.19 -6.08
N LEU A 56 -20.11 10.69 -5.12
CA LEU A 56 -19.95 11.27 -3.80
C LEU A 56 -18.60 11.97 -3.70
N LYS A 57 -18.60 13.10 -2.99
CA LYS A 57 -17.37 13.77 -2.59
C LYS A 57 -17.06 13.44 -1.13
N PRO A 58 -15.80 13.18 -0.77
CA PRO A 58 -15.42 13.05 0.63
C PRO A 58 -15.85 14.27 1.44
N ALA A 59 -16.49 14.05 2.57
CA ALA A 59 -16.85 15.12 3.50
C ALA A 59 -15.58 15.58 4.23
N GLY A 60 -14.83 16.48 3.63
CA GLY A 60 -13.61 17.03 4.21
C GLY A 60 -13.00 18.09 3.32
N LYS A 61 -12.29 19.05 3.92
CA LYS A 61 -11.49 20.01 3.16
C LYS A 61 -10.18 19.34 2.78
N THR A 62 -10.01 19.03 1.51
CA THR A 62 -8.69 18.68 0.97
C THR A 62 -7.85 19.95 0.96
N LYS A 63 -6.85 20.02 1.82
CA LYS A 63 -5.84 21.08 1.73
C LYS A 63 -4.93 20.72 0.53
N ALA A 64 -4.89 21.59 -0.46
CA ALA A 64 -3.94 21.43 -1.56
C ALA A 64 -2.53 21.37 -0.98
N LEU A 65 -1.79 20.31 -1.29
CA LEU A 65 -0.37 20.20 -0.95
C LEU A 65 0.37 21.31 -1.69
N ALA A 66 1.15 22.10 -0.95
CA ALA A 66 2.04 23.06 -1.57
C ALA A 66 3.08 22.28 -2.41
N PRO A 67 3.46 22.78 -3.61
CA PRO A 67 4.50 22.12 -4.38
C PRO A 67 5.78 22.05 -3.55
N ALA A 68 6.42 20.87 -3.56
CA ALA A 68 7.69 20.68 -2.86
C ALA A 68 8.70 21.74 -3.36
N LYS A 69 9.32 22.46 -2.43
CA LYS A 69 10.41 23.37 -2.77
C LYS A 69 11.58 22.53 -3.26
N ALA A 70 12.14 22.90 -4.41
CA ALA A 70 13.36 22.29 -4.89
C ALA A 70 14.45 22.44 -3.80
N VAL A 71 14.93 21.34 -3.29
CA VAL A 71 16.06 21.31 -2.35
C VAL A 71 17.32 21.53 -3.17
N ALA A 72 18.10 22.54 -2.81
CA ALA A 72 19.42 22.76 -3.43
C ALA A 72 20.27 21.48 -3.23
N GLU A 73 20.95 21.02 -4.27
CA GLU A 73 21.84 19.87 -4.17
C GLU A 73 22.92 20.16 -3.11
N PRO A 74 22.99 19.37 -2.03
CA PRO A 74 24.03 19.57 -1.02
C PRO A 74 25.38 19.11 -1.56
N ALA A 75 26.43 19.85 -1.24
CA ALA A 75 27.82 19.47 -1.53
C ALA A 75 28.10 18.08 -0.90
N LEU A 76 28.76 17.21 -1.65
CA LEU A 76 29.19 15.89 -1.17
C LEU A 76 30.16 16.08 0.01
N ALA A 77 29.78 15.60 1.20
CA ALA A 77 30.68 15.55 2.35
C ALA A 77 31.51 14.26 2.27
N GLU A 78 32.81 14.36 2.47
CA GLU A 78 33.70 13.20 2.58
C GLU A 78 33.31 12.36 3.80
N VAL A 79 33.20 11.05 3.59
CA VAL A 79 32.84 10.08 4.62
C VAL A 79 34.09 9.37 5.08
N ASP A 80 34.41 9.48 6.35
CA ASP A 80 35.52 8.73 6.98
C ASP A 80 35.31 7.22 6.86
N GLY A 81 36.06 6.57 5.96
CA GLY A 81 36.39 5.15 5.91
C GLY A 81 35.28 4.06 6.02
N LEU A 82 34.15 4.34 6.65
CA LEU A 82 33.03 3.40 6.80
C LEU A 82 31.79 3.87 6.03
N ASP A 83 31.39 3.10 5.02
CA ASP A 83 30.15 3.35 4.29
C ASP A 83 28.92 3.06 5.18
N ARG A 84 28.38 4.09 5.81
CA ARG A 84 27.16 4.08 6.62
C ARG A 84 25.92 4.52 5.83
N THR A 85 26.02 4.65 4.52
CA THR A 85 24.90 5.04 3.66
C THR A 85 23.76 4.03 3.78
N ALA A 86 22.58 4.52 4.17
CA ALA A 86 21.38 3.69 4.16
C ALA A 86 21.04 3.31 2.71
N LYS A 87 20.92 2.00 2.47
CA LYS A 87 20.67 1.45 1.14
C LYS A 87 19.17 1.43 0.85
N LEU A 88 18.85 1.29 -0.43
CA LEU A 88 17.48 0.94 -0.83
C LEU A 88 17.12 -0.43 -0.27
N TYR A 89 15.83 -0.68 -0.08
CA TYR A 89 15.33 -1.99 0.35
C TYR A 89 14.41 -2.54 -0.74
N VAL A 90 14.89 -3.51 -1.49
CA VAL A 90 14.20 -4.04 -2.67
C VAL A 90 14.17 -5.57 -2.61
N GLY A 91 13.01 -6.16 -2.80
CA GLY A 91 12.86 -7.61 -2.81
C GLY A 91 13.25 -8.30 -1.50
N GLY A 92 13.01 -7.65 -0.35
CA GLY A 92 13.31 -8.19 0.98
C GLY A 92 14.78 -8.09 1.39
N LYS A 93 15.61 -7.33 0.68
CA LYS A 93 17.03 -7.16 0.98
C LYS A 93 17.55 -5.76 0.68
N GLN A 94 18.66 -5.41 1.30
CA GLN A 94 19.35 -4.18 1.01
C GLN A 94 19.96 -4.21 -0.38
N ALA A 95 19.79 -3.12 -1.15
CA ALA A 95 20.32 -2.95 -2.49
C ALA A 95 21.03 -1.60 -2.61
N ARG A 96 22.18 -1.56 -3.24
CA ARG A 96 22.83 -0.29 -3.61
C ARG A 96 22.07 0.32 -4.80
N PRO A 97 21.94 1.66 -4.87
CA PRO A 97 21.41 2.30 -6.06
C PRO A 97 22.21 1.92 -7.31
N ASP A 98 21.53 1.72 -8.42
CA ASP A 98 22.18 1.37 -9.71
C ASP A 98 23.22 2.40 -10.15
N GLY A 99 22.95 3.69 -9.93
CA GLY A 99 23.88 4.78 -10.24
C GLY A 99 25.03 4.95 -9.24
N GLY A 100 24.99 4.25 -8.10
CA GLY A 100 25.99 4.40 -7.03
C GLY A 100 25.94 5.74 -6.28
N TYR A 101 24.93 6.58 -6.56
CA TYR A 101 24.79 7.90 -5.93
C TYR A 101 24.14 7.83 -4.56
N SER A 102 24.49 8.76 -3.70
CA SER A 102 23.87 8.97 -2.39
C SER A 102 23.51 10.43 -2.19
N GLN A 103 22.55 10.65 -1.31
CA GLN A 103 22.10 11.98 -0.91
C GLN A 103 22.34 12.17 0.58
N ALA A 104 22.84 13.33 0.97
CA ALA A 104 22.99 13.72 2.37
C ALA A 104 21.62 14.07 2.96
N VAL A 105 21.39 13.64 4.20
CA VAL A 105 20.20 13.97 4.99
C VAL A 105 20.61 14.93 6.10
N TRP A 106 19.96 16.08 6.13
CA TRP A 106 20.25 17.16 7.06
C TRP A 106 19.10 17.39 8.03
N SER A 107 19.45 17.70 9.27
CA SER A 107 18.46 18.23 10.22
C SER A 107 18.01 19.63 9.83
N PRO A 108 16.87 20.14 10.31
CA PRO A 108 16.44 21.52 10.10
C PRO A 108 17.44 22.58 10.61
N LYS A 109 18.34 22.18 11.50
CA LYS A 109 19.43 23.04 12.04
C LYS A 109 20.74 22.94 11.26
N GLY A 110 20.74 22.26 10.11
CA GLY A 110 21.93 22.12 9.26
C GLY A 110 22.98 21.11 9.76
N LYS A 111 22.60 20.20 10.69
CA LYS A 111 23.47 19.10 11.10
C LYS A 111 23.32 17.94 10.14
N LEU A 112 24.41 17.39 9.61
CA LEU A 112 24.40 16.17 8.82
C LEU A 112 23.98 15.00 9.71
N LEU A 113 22.91 14.29 9.31
CA LEU A 113 22.37 13.11 10.00
C LEU A 113 22.90 11.81 9.40
N GLY A 114 23.20 11.79 8.12
CA GLY A 114 23.71 10.64 7.41
C GLY A 114 23.52 10.76 5.91
N HIS A 115 23.69 9.64 5.20
CA HIS A 115 23.49 9.54 3.77
C HIS A 115 22.48 8.44 3.48
N VAL A 116 21.69 8.61 2.43
CA VAL A 116 20.76 7.62 1.89
C VAL A 116 21.08 7.37 0.42
N GLY A 117 20.83 6.16 -0.05
CA GLY A 117 21.01 5.83 -1.46
C GLY A 117 20.03 6.62 -2.33
N LEU A 118 20.51 7.26 -3.38
CA LEU A 118 19.71 7.97 -4.36
C LEU A 118 19.32 7.02 -5.48
N GLY A 119 18.08 6.55 -5.46
CA GLY A 119 17.52 5.66 -6.49
C GLY A 119 17.27 6.38 -7.80
N ASN A 120 17.36 5.64 -8.90
CA ASN A 120 17.06 6.11 -10.24
C ASN A 120 15.88 5.32 -10.85
N ARG A 121 15.56 5.59 -12.13
CA ARG A 121 14.48 4.91 -12.85
C ARG A 121 14.65 3.38 -12.90
N LYS A 122 15.89 2.88 -12.97
CA LYS A 122 16.16 1.43 -13.00
C LYS A 122 15.90 0.81 -11.64
N ASP A 123 16.23 1.50 -10.54
CA ASP A 123 15.93 1.04 -9.19
C ASP A 123 14.43 0.93 -8.96
N ILE A 124 13.66 1.94 -9.40
CA ILE A 124 12.18 1.88 -9.35
C ILE A 124 11.65 0.70 -10.16
N ARG A 125 12.15 0.48 -11.37
CA ARG A 125 11.76 -0.68 -12.18
C ARG A 125 12.04 -1.99 -11.44
N ASN A 126 13.24 -2.14 -10.90
CA ASN A 126 13.63 -3.33 -10.14
C ASN A 126 12.75 -3.54 -8.90
N ALA A 127 12.37 -2.45 -8.20
CA ALA A 127 11.45 -2.50 -7.08
C ALA A 127 10.04 -2.96 -7.50
N VAL A 128 9.52 -2.43 -8.61
CA VAL A 128 8.22 -2.85 -9.18
C VAL A 128 8.26 -4.32 -9.61
N GLU A 129 9.33 -4.77 -10.27
CA GLU A 129 9.50 -6.17 -10.65
C GLU A 129 9.55 -7.10 -9.41
N ALA A 130 10.26 -6.69 -8.35
CA ALA A 130 10.31 -7.42 -7.09
C ALA A 130 8.93 -7.45 -6.40
N ALA A 131 8.19 -6.35 -6.42
CA ALA A 131 6.84 -6.27 -5.88
C ALA A 131 5.87 -7.19 -6.65
N HIS A 132 5.97 -7.26 -7.98
CA HIS A 132 5.22 -8.22 -8.79
C HIS A 132 5.61 -9.68 -8.50
N ALA A 133 6.88 -9.95 -8.24
CA ALA A 133 7.35 -11.30 -7.88
C ALA A 133 6.79 -11.74 -6.51
N ALA A 134 6.55 -10.82 -5.60
CA ALA A 134 5.97 -11.06 -4.28
C ALA A 134 4.43 -11.29 -4.29
N LYS A 135 3.83 -11.54 -5.43
CA LYS A 135 2.37 -11.78 -5.60
C LYS A 135 1.80 -12.89 -4.71
N GLY A 136 2.63 -13.75 -4.14
CA GLY A 136 2.24 -14.74 -3.14
C GLY A 136 1.62 -14.11 -1.89
N TRP A 137 1.98 -12.86 -1.56
CA TRP A 137 1.39 -12.10 -0.46
C TRP A 137 -0.13 -11.92 -0.60
N GLY A 138 -0.62 -11.61 -1.80
CA GLY A 138 -2.05 -11.49 -2.07
C GLY A 138 -2.83 -12.79 -1.91
N LYS A 139 -2.15 -13.96 -1.90
CA LYS A 139 -2.74 -15.27 -1.64
C LYS A 139 -2.68 -15.68 -0.16
N ALA A 140 -1.92 -14.97 0.67
CA ALA A 140 -1.88 -15.21 2.11
C ALA A 140 -3.27 -14.92 2.70
N THR A 141 -3.63 -15.69 3.72
CA THR A 141 -4.90 -15.46 4.43
C THR A 141 -4.93 -14.10 5.09
N GLY A 142 -6.12 -13.50 5.24
CA GLY A 142 -6.27 -12.25 5.98
C GLY A 142 -5.70 -12.34 7.39
N HIS A 143 -5.91 -13.49 8.06
CA HIS A 143 -5.35 -13.76 9.37
C HIS A 143 -3.81 -13.71 9.39
N ASN A 144 -3.15 -14.34 8.43
CA ASN A 144 -1.69 -14.30 8.34
C ASN A 144 -1.18 -12.87 8.11
N ARG A 145 -1.85 -12.10 7.24
CA ARG A 145 -1.52 -10.68 7.01
C ARG A 145 -1.72 -9.84 8.27
N ALA A 146 -2.79 -10.11 9.04
CA ALA A 146 -3.04 -9.48 10.32
C ALA A 146 -1.91 -9.73 11.31
N GLN A 147 -1.49 -10.99 11.47
CA GLN A 147 -0.39 -11.36 12.38
C GLN A 147 0.90 -10.60 12.04
N ILE A 148 1.26 -10.52 10.77
CA ILE A 148 2.48 -9.80 10.35
C ILE A 148 2.38 -8.31 10.66
N LEU A 149 1.22 -7.68 10.44
CA LEU A 149 1.02 -6.28 10.80
C LEU A 149 1.05 -6.05 12.32
N PHE A 150 0.51 -6.96 13.12
CA PHE A 150 0.65 -6.91 14.58
C PHE A 150 2.12 -7.00 15.00
N TYR A 151 2.90 -7.91 14.43
CA TYR A 151 4.35 -7.97 14.69
C TYR A 151 5.08 -6.69 14.32
N ILE A 152 4.72 -6.05 13.22
CA ILE A 152 5.31 -4.75 12.84
C ILE A 152 4.94 -3.69 13.89
N ALA A 153 3.69 -3.65 14.34
CA ALA A 153 3.22 -2.70 15.36
C ALA A 153 3.94 -2.90 16.70
N GLU A 154 4.06 -4.14 17.14
CA GLU A 154 4.76 -4.50 18.40
C GLU A 154 6.26 -4.16 18.33
N ASN A 155 6.92 -4.45 17.21
CA ASN A 155 8.32 -4.09 17.02
C ASN A 155 8.52 -2.57 16.99
N LEU A 156 7.63 -1.83 16.33
CA LEU A 156 7.67 -0.36 16.35
C LEU A 156 7.44 0.16 17.77
N SER A 157 6.49 -0.41 18.52
CA SER A 157 6.22 -0.05 19.91
C SER A 157 7.42 -0.30 20.82
N ALA A 158 8.09 -1.44 20.68
CA ALA A 158 9.29 -1.77 21.45
C ALA A 158 10.47 -0.82 21.19
N ARG A 159 10.46 -0.14 20.04
CA ARG A 159 11.48 0.81 19.60
C ARG A 159 10.97 2.26 19.52
N ALA A 160 9.86 2.58 20.18
CA ALA A 160 9.19 3.87 20.05
C ALA A 160 10.12 5.06 20.35
N ASP A 161 10.91 4.97 21.42
CA ASP A 161 11.85 6.03 21.81
C ASP A 161 12.95 6.27 20.76
N GLU A 162 13.45 5.19 20.13
CA GLU A 162 14.43 5.29 19.05
C GLU A 162 13.85 6.01 17.85
N PHE A 163 12.64 5.61 17.41
CA PHE A 163 11.97 6.25 16.29
C PHE A 163 11.60 7.70 16.58
N ALA A 164 11.10 8.00 17.79
CA ALA A 164 10.81 9.36 18.21
C ALA A 164 12.06 10.27 18.19
N ALA A 165 13.21 9.75 18.65
CA ALA A 165 14.47 10.47 18.59
C ALA A 165 14.91 10.73 17.14
N ARG A 166 14.81 9.72 16.25
CA ARG A 166 15.12 9.88 14.83
C ARG A 166 14.22 10.90 14.13
N LEU A 167 12.92 10.83 14.39
CA LEU A 167 11.96 11.80 13.85
C LEU A 167 12.25 13.22 14.32
N ARG A 168 12.61 13.39 15.61
CA ARG A 168 13.02 14.70 16.13
C ARG A 168 14.26 15.25 15.43
N ASP A 169 15.24 14.39 15.17
CA ASP A 169 16.45 14.80 14.45
C ASP A 169 16.12 15.20 12.99
N LEU A 170 15.24 14.45 12.33
CA LEU A 170 14.83 14.70 10.94
C LEU A 170 13.93 15.93 10.78
N THR A 171 12.93 16.09 11.65
CA THR A 171 11.87 17.10 11.46
C THR A 171 12.03 18.32 12.35
N GLY A 172 12.82 18.23 13.40
CA GLY A 172 12.94 19.27 14.44
C GLY A 172 11.76 19.34 15.40
N LYS A 173 10.77 18.44 15.27
CA LYS A 173 9.56 18.35 16.11
C LYS A 173 9.65 17.13 17.04
N SER A 174 8.82 17.10 18.08
CA SER A 174 8.66 15.86 18.86
C SER A 174 8.16 14.75 17.93
N GLY A 175 8.83 13.61 17.95
CA GLY A 175 8.41 12.43 17.19
C GLY A 175 7.44 11.50 17.94
N VAL A 176 7.16 11.78 19.21
CA VAL A 176 6.40 10.87 20.09
C VAL A 176 4.99 10.64 19.56
N ASP A 177 4.26 11.70 19.30
CA ASP A 177 2.86 11.63 18.83
C ASP A 177 2.77 10.95 17.46
N GLU A 178 3.75 11.18 16.58
CA GLU A 178 3.82 10.57 15.26
C GLU A 178 4.06 9.05 15.36
N VAL A 179 4.96 8.63 16.24
CA VAL A 179 5.23 7.21 16.49
C VAL A 179 3.99 6.52 17.06
N GLU A 180 3.37 7.11 18.07
CA GLU A 180 2.16 6.57 18.70
C GLU A 180 1.01 6.44 17.67
N ALA A 181 0.76 7.48 16.89
CA ALA A 181 -0.25 7.44 15.83
C ALA A 181 0.05 6.37 14.77
N SER A 182 1.32 6.15 14.47
CA SER A 182 1.77 5.11 13.53
C SER A 182 1.53 3.70 14.07
N ILE A 183 1.83 3.46 15.35
CA ILE A 183 1.57 2.20 16.04
C ILE A 183 0.07 1.89 16.05
N GLN A 184 -0.74 2.86 16.49
CA GLN A 184 -2.20 2.70 16.52
C GLN A 184 -2.78 2.42 15.14
N ARG A 185 -2.25 3.07 14.11
CA ARG A 185 -2.68 2.85 12.73
C ARG A 185 -2.33 1.44 12.23
N LEU A 186 -1.16 0.94 12.57
CA LEU A 186 -0.77 -0.46 12.28
C LEU A 186 -1.72 -1.45 12.95
N PHE A 187 -2.01 -1.27 14.25
CA PHE A 187 -2.98 -2.10 14.97
C PHE A 187 -4.37 -2.05 14.33
N THR A 188 -4.81 -0.86 13.94
CA THR A 188 -6.11 -0.67 13.27
C THR A 188 -6.19 -1.48 11.98
N TYR A 189 -5.21 -1.35 11.08
CA TYR A 189 -5.23 -2.08 9.81
C TYR A 189 -4.93 -3.57 9.97
N ALA A 190 -4.14 -3.96 10.97
CA ALA A 190 -4.00 -5.37 11.34
C ALA A 190 -5.36 -5.98 11.73
N ALA A 191 -6.12 -5.28 12.55
CA ALA A 191 -7.46 -5.72 12.97
C ALA A 191 -8.46 -5.81 11.82
N TRP A 192 -8.28 -5.05 10.74
CA TRP A 192 -9.14 -5.07 9.55
C TRP A 192 -8.73 -6.11 8.51
N ALA A 193 -7.49 -6.61 8.54
CA ALA A 193 -6.95 -7.44 7.47
C ALA A 193 -7.72 -8.75 7.23
N ASP A 194 -8.34 -9.31 8.25
CA ASP A 194 -9.15 -10.55 8.19
C ASP A 194 -10.67 -10.31 8.27
N LYS A 195 -11.12 -9.05 8.23
CA LYS A 195 -12.53 -8.69 8.42
C LYS A 195 -13.15 -7.98 7.21
N TYR A 196 -12.36 -7.69 6.21
CA TYR A 196 -12.83 -7.01 5.01
C TYR A 196 -13.18 -8.02 3.93
N ASP A 197 -14.32 -8.66 4.09
CA ASP A 197 -14.85 -9.66 3.18
C ASP A 197 -15.57 -9.03 1.98
N GLY A 198 -15.94 -9.88 1.02
CA GLY A 198 -16.85 -9.52 -0.04
C GLY A 198 -18.29 -9.40 0.46
N ALA A 199 -19.22 -9.28 -0.47
CA ALA A 199 -20.63 -9.16 -0.17
C ALA A 199 -21.47 -10.08 -1.06
N VAL A 200 -22.55 -10.61 -0.50
CA VAL A 200 -23.64 -11.24 -1.27
C VAL A 200 -24.69 -10.16 -1.50
N LYS A 201 -25.04 -9.93 -2.76
CA LYS A 201 -26.05 -8.94 -3.15
C LYS A 201 -27.37 -9.63 -3.44
N SER A 202 -28.46 -9.09 -2.87
CA SER A 202 -29.80 -9.49 -3.24
C SER A 202 -30.16 -8.84 -4.58
N VAL A 203 -30.43 -9.64 -5.56
CA VAL A 203 -30.81 -9.21 -6.91
C VAL A 203 -32.16 -9.85 -7.30
N PRO A 204 -33.06 -9.14 -7.99
CA PRO A 204 -34.36 -9.67 -8.42
C PRO A 204 -34.23 -10.62 -9.63
N LEU A 205 -33.10 -11.26 -9.77
CA LEU A 205 -32.82 -12.25 -10.83
C LEU A 205 -32.75 -13.65 -10.23
N ARG A 206 -32.98 -14.65 -11.08
CA ARG A 206 -32.74 -16.03 -10.67
C ARG A 206 -31.26 -16.30 -10.54
N GLY A 207 -30.77 -16.24 -9.30
CA GLY A 207 -29.34 -16.43 -8.99
C GLY A 207 -28.90 -15.63 -7.79
N VAL A 208 -27.60 -15.58 -7.60
CA VAL A 208 -26.92 -14.83 -6.51
C VAL A 208 -25.78 -14.02 -7.11
N ALA A 209 -25.71 -12.75 -6.75
CA ALA A 209 -24.55 -11.92 -7.08
C ALA A 209 -23.59 -11.87 -5.89
N ILE A 210 -22.35 -12.24 -6.12
CA ILE A 210 -21.28 -12.25 -5.11
C ILE A 210 -20.23 -11.23 -5.53
N ALA A 211 -20.00 -10.23 -4.69
CA ALA A 211 -18.89 -9.27 -4.84
C ALA A 211 -17.69 -9.76 -4.03
N MET A 212 -16.55 -9.93 -4.67
CA MET A 212 -15.32 -10.39 -4.03
C MET A 212 -14.29 -9.26 -4.05
N ASN A 213 -13.61 -9.03 -2.92
CA ASN A 213 -12.53 -8.07 -2.84
C ASN A 213 -11.22 -8.73 -3.29
N GLU A 214 -10.52 -8.07 -4.22
CA GLU A 214 -9.20 -8.51 -4.69
C GLU A 214 -8.17 -7.38 -4.48
N PRO A 215 -6.89 -7.72 -4.21
CA PRO A 215 -5.83 -6.72 -4.19
C PRO A 215 -5.65 -6.08 -5.58
N CYS A 216 -5.43 -4.77 -5.60
CA CYS A 216 -5.12 -4.02 -6.83
C CYS A 216 -3.81 -4.49 -7.46
N GLY A 217 -2.84 -4.93 -6.64
CA GLY A 217 -1.55 -5.41 -7.08
C GLY A 217 -0.39 -4.64 -6.43
N VAL A 218 0.38 -3.90 -7.20
CA VAL A 218 1.49 -3.07 -6.72
C VAL A 218 1.01 -1.64 -6.50
N ILE A 219 1.21 -1.12 -5.30
CA ILE A 219 0.88 0.25 -4.91
C ILE A 219 2.14 1.10 -4.87
N GLY A 220 2.18 2.18 -5.64
CA GLY A 220 3.21 3.21 -5.53
C GLY A 220 2.87 4.18 -4.39
N ALA A 221 3.76 4.35 -3.43
CA ALA A 221 3.57 5.20 -2.26
C ALA A 221 4.50 6.41 -2.32
N LEU A 222 3.92 7.61 -2.31
CA LEU A 222 4.67 8.85 -2.12
C LEU A 222 4.44 9.34 -0.69
N CYS A 223 5.51 9.34 0.10
CA CYS A 223 5.45 9.73 1.51
C CYS A 223 5.71 11.22 1.67
N PRO A 224 4.98 11.93 2.56
CA PRO A 224 5.22 13.34 2.85
C PRO A 224 6.44 13.52 3.76
N ASP A 225 7.13 14.64 3.62
CA ASP A 225 8.27 14.99 4.47
C ASP A 225 7.83 15.47 5.87
N GLU A 226 6.60 15.99 6.01
CA GLU A 226 6.10 16.58 7.25
C GLU A 226 5.82 15.54 8.35
N ALA A 227 5.47 14.32 7.97
CA ALA A 227 5.21 13.20 8.87
C ALA A 227 5.68 11.89 8.19
N PRO A 228 6.99 11.69 8.07
CA PRO A 228 7.54 10.64 7.21
C PRO A 228 7.16 9.22 7.65
N LEU A 229 7.15 8.94 8.95
CA LEU A 229 6.76 7.64 9.47
C LEU A 229 5.25 7.41 9.34
N LEU A 230 4.46 8.36 9.82
CA LEU A 230 3.00 8.25 9.78
C LEU A 230 2.49 8.24 8.33
N GLY A 231 3.11 9.01 7.44
CA GLY A 231 2.82 9.00 6.01
C GLY A 231 3.06 7.64 5.38
N LEU A 232 4.24 7.05 5.63
CA LEU A 232 4.57 5.70 5.16
C LEU A 232 3.56 4.66 5.67
N ILE A 233 3.32 4.62 6.98
CA ILE A 233 2.41 3.65 7.61
C ILE A 233 0.98 3.82 7.08
N SER A 234 0.54 5.07 6.85
CA SER A 234 -0.82 5.37 6.38
C SER A 234 -1.14 4.83 4.99
N VAL A 235 -0.12 4.68 4.14
CA VAL A 235 -0.28 4.12 2.79
C VAL A 235 0.07 2.64 2.76
N MET A 236 1.17 2.25 3.38
CA MET A 236 1.67 0.88 3.37
C MET A 236 0.75 -0.08 4.14
N ALA A 237 0.35 0.26 5.36
CA ALA A 237 -0.38 -0.67 6.22
C ALA A 237 -1.73 -1.12 5.62
N PRO A 238 -2.62 -0.23 5.13
CA PRO A 238 -3.86 -0.66 4.48
C PRO A 238 -3.60 -1.43 3.17
N ALA A 239 -2.58 -1.05 2.41
CA ALA A 239 -2.24 -1.72 1.17
C ALA A 239 -1.84 -3.18 1.42
N ILE A 240 -0.90 -3.43 2.34
CA ILE A 240 -0.46 -4.80 2.65
C ILE A 240 -1.51 -5.59 3.42
N ALA A 241 -2.34 -4.96 4.27
CA ALA A 241 -3.47 -5.60 4.92
C ALA A 241 -4.43 -6.22 3.91
N MET A 242 -4.69 -5.53 2.80
CA MET A 242 -5.56 -6.00 1.71
C MET A 242 -4.84 -6.87 0.67
N GLY A 243 -3.61 -7.28 0.91
CA GLY A 243 -2.88 -8.22 0.06
C GLY A 243 -2.12 -7.58 -1.11
N ASN A 244 -2.01 -6.26 -1.15
CA ASN A 244 -1.18 -5.56 -2.12
C ASN A 244 0.29 -5.59 -1.71
N THR A 245 1.18 -5.32 -2.66
CA THR A 245 2.60 -5.02 -2.43
C THR A 245 2.85 -3.53 -2.65
N CYS A 246 3.91 -2.98 -2.06
CA CYS A 246 4.21 -1.54 -2.11
C CYS A 246 5.61 -1.27 -2.66
N VAL A 247 5.72 -0.15 -3.37
CA VAL A 247 6.97 0.49 -3.81
C VAL A 247 6.96 1.95 -3.42
#